data_6d3420b44f8a17d58c7616cb349b8006
#
_entry.id   6d3420b44f8a17d58c7616cb349b8006
#
_cell.length_a   1.000
_cell.length_b   1.000
_cell.length_c   1.000
_cell.angle_alpha   90.00
_cell.angle_beta   90.00
_cell.angle_gamma   90.00
#
_symmetry.space_group_name_H-M   'P 1'
#
loop_
_entity.id
_entity.type
_entity.pdbx_description
1 polymer ?
#
loop_
_entity_poly.entity_id
_entity_poly.type
_entity_poly.pdbx_seq_one_letter_code
_entity_poly.pdbx_strand_id
1 'polypeptide(L)'
;MRLDLVLPNEGAAAVEAVKAGPHYEAMGWDGLWLTDHLVGVEAFKHTRFGANWLELITCMTHLAAQTRRVRIGAGVLVLPYRDPVITAKMIATLDVLSGGRIDLGVGAGWARREFMAVGRGDIFEERGAYTNEALDVILACLKGGRISFQGRWFNLEKFDVAPSPAQGTRVPIWVGTRGYAKGPLRRAAKYADYWHPDSLTPEEIAAAGEELDEMADRRIPRTLRLHCGDDPARTADLLGRYREAGCVQVACAFDGVESYREFDRAAEALLDAARHLQG
;
A
#
# COMPACT_ATOMS: atom_id res chain seq x y z
N MET A 1 5.57 -17.86 1.03
CA MET A 1 4.75 -16.64 1.19
C MET A 1 5.69 -15.45 1.28
N ARG A 2 5.42 -14.32 0.61
CA ARG A 2 6.25 -13.11 0.68
C ARG A 2 6.03 -12.41 2.05
N LEU A 3 7.13 -12.05 2.71
CA LEU A 3 7.12 -11.28 3.95
C LEU A 3 7.66 -9.87 3.70
N ASP A 4 6.81 -8.89 3.83
CA ASP A 4 7.14 -7.49 3.62
C ASP A 4 7.12 -6.73 4.95
N LEU A 5 7.95 -5.70 5.05
CA LEU A 5 8.07 -4.84 6.21
C LEU A 5 7.38 -3.49 5.96
N VAL A 6 6.49 -3.09 6.84
CA VAL A 6 5.95 -1.72 6.85
C VAL A 6 6.91 -0.84 7.63
N LEU A 7 7.60 0.04 6.92
CA LEU A 7 8.49 1.01 7.55
C LEU A 7 7.66 2.12 8.22
N PRO A 8 8.00 2.52 9.44
CA PRO A 8 7.41 3.72 10.01
C PRO A 8 7.88 4.94 9.20
N ASN A 9 6.97 5.60 8.50
CA ASN A 9 7.24 6.89 7.87
C ASN A 9 6.62 8.04 8.68
N GLU A 10 6.40 7.77 9.96
CA GLU A 10 5.89 8.69 10.98
C GLU A 10 6.70 8.62 12.27
N GLY A 11 6.63 9.70 13.05
CA GLY A 11 7.23 9.77 14.37
C GLY A 11 8.76 9.89 14.39
N ALA A 12 9.37 9.49 15.50
CA ALA A 12 10.81 9.68 15.74
C ALA A 12 11.69 8.70 14.93
N ALA A 13 11.17 7.52 14.59
CA ALA A 13 11.91 6.50 13.85
C ALA A 13 11.90 6.72 12.33
N ALA A 14 11.02 7.59 11.81
CA ALA A 14 10.70 7.69 10.39
C ALA A 14 11.92 7.88 9.47
N VAL A 15 12.75 8.87 9.78
CA VAL A 15 13.89 9.24 8.92
C VAL A 15 14.92 8.12 8.86
N GLU A 16 15.28 7.56 10.01
CA GLU A 16 16.25 6.46 10.10
C GLU A 16 15.72 5.18 9.45
N ALA A 17 14.45 4.82 9.69
CA ALA A 17 13.83 3.64 9.11
C ALA A 17 13.77 3.71 7.58
N VAL A 18 13.38 4.86 7.00
CA VAL A 18 13.34 5.03 5.54
C VAL A 18 14.77 5.00 4.95
N LYS A 19 15.76 5.60 5.62
CA LYS A 19 17.16 5.54 5.18
C LYS A 19 17.78 4.15 5.29
N ALA A 20 17.26 3.30 6.17
CA ALA A 20 17.73 1.94 6.38
C ALA A 20 17.20 0.92 5.35
N GLY A 21 16.55 1.35 4.26
CA GLY A 21 16.06 0.47 3.21
C GLY A 21 17.06 -0.60 2.74
N PRO A 22 18.33 -0.27 2.44
CA PRO A 22 19.37 -1.25 2.08
C PRO A 22 19.67 -2.27 3.18
N HIS A 23 19.56 -1.90 4.45
CA HIS A 23 19.73 -2.79 5.58
C HIS A 23 18.62 -3.86 5.63
N TYR A 24 17.36 -3.46 5.47
CA TYR A 24 16.23 -4.41 5.43
C TYR A 24 16.24 -5.29 4.18
N GLU A 25 16.73 -4.76 3.06
CA GLU A 25 17.00 -5.58 1.87
C GLU A 25 18.09 -6.63 2.14
N ALA A 26 19.16 -6.27 2.81
CA ALA A 26 20.24 -7.19 3.17
C ALA A 26 19.80 -8.22 4.23
N MET A 27 18.93 -7.83 5.16
CA MET A 27 18.34 -8.70 6.16
C MET A 27 17.49 -9.81 5.52
N GLY A 28 16.88 -9.54 4.36
CA GLY A 28 16.12 -10.54 3.57
C GLY A 28 14.62 -10.32 3.54
N TRP A 29 14.13 -9.12 3.87
CA TRP A 29 12.74 -8.76 3.63
C TRP A 29 12.45 -8.74 2.11
N ASP A 30 11.26 -9.21 1.70
CA ASP A 30 10.87 -9.30 0.30
C ASP A 30 10.37 -7.96 -0.26
N GLY A 31 9.81 -7.11 0.60
CA GLY A 31 9.29 -5.79 0.24
C GLY A 31 9.30 -4.80 1.41
N LEU A 32 9.29 -3.51 1.07
CA LEU A 32 9.22 -2.39 2.02
C LEU A 32 7.98 -1.55 1.70
N TRP A 33 7.11 -1.36 2.67
CA TRP A 33 5.83 -0.67 2.52
C TRP A 33 5.79 0.59 3.37
N LEU A 34 5.02 1.58 2.91
CA LEU A 34 4.86 2.88 3.56
C LEU A 34 3.37 3.29 3.57
N THR A 35 2.99 4.12 4.53
CA THR A 35 1.61 4.62 4.66
C THR A 35 1.47 6.06 4.13
N ASP A 36 0.24 6.49 3.82
CA ASP A 36 -0.05 7.79 3.23
C ASP A 36 -0.88 8.66 4.17
N HIS A 37 -0.19 9.50 4.93
CA HIS A 37 -0.78 10.58 5.70
C HIS A 37 -0.05 11.89 5.41
N LEU A 38 -0.77 13.01 5.35
CA LEU A 38 -0.25 14.30 4.95
C LEU A 38 -0.20 15.31 6.09
N VAL A 39 -1.13 15.19 7.04
CA VAL A 39 -1.23 16.10 8.19
C VAL A 39 -1.64 15.32 9.44
N GLY A 40 -1.39 15.89 10.62
CA GLY A 40 -1.83 15.30 11.87
C GLY A 40 -3.36 15.20 11.93
N VAL A 41 -3.86 13.98 12.12
CA VAL A 41 -5.30 13.72 12.30
C VAL A 41 -5.63 13.51 13.78
N GLU A 42 -6.87 13.84 14.14
CA GLU A 42 -7.30 13.82 15.55
C GLU A 42 -7.22 12.43 16.19
N ALA A 43 -7.44 11.37 15.40
CA ALA A 43 -7.29 10.00 15.84
C ALA A 43 -5.86 9.68 16.33
N PHE A 44 -4.86 10.44 15.89
CA PHE A 44 -3.46 10.29 16.30
C PHE A 44 -3.00 11.32 17.34
N LYS A 45 -3.88 12.22 17.82
CA LYS A 45 -3.51 13.23 18.86
C LYS A 45 -2.98 12.61 20.16
N HIS A 46 -3.44 11.42 20.47
CA HIS A 46 -3.01 10.67 21.65
C HIS A 46 -1.94 9.63 21.34
N THR A 47 -1.56 9.50 20.07
CA THR A 47 -0.42 8.71 19.65
C THR A 47 0.82 9.61 19.58
N ARG A 48 2.00 9.04 19.75
CA ARG A 48 3.28 9.76 19.69
C ARG A 48 3.63 10.30 18.29
N PHE A 49 2.80 10.04 17.29
CA PHE A 49 3.07 10.33 15.87
C PHE A 49 2.77 11.77 15.48
N GLY A 50 1.77 12.41 16.09
CA GLY A 50 1.46 13.82 15.82
C GLY A 50 1.25 14.14 14.34
N ALA A 51 1.94 15.16 13.86
CA ALA A 51 1.91 15.60 12.45
C ALA A 51 3.19 15.26 11.67
N ASN A 52 4.12 14.50 12.27
CA ASN A 52 5.42 14.20 11.66
C ASN A 52 5.33 12.98 10.74
N TRP A 53 4.77 13.19 9.56
CA TRP A 53 4.66 12.21 8.48
C TRP A 53 5.59 12.56 7.33
N LEU A 54 6.37 11.60 6.86
CA LEU A 54 7.11 11.73 5.60
C LEU A 54 6.19 11.36 4.43
N GLU A 55 6.23 12.16 3.35
CA GLU A 55 5.36 11.96 2.20
C GLU A 55 5.68 10.64 1.48
N LEU A 56 4.65 9.86 1.20
CA LEU A 56 4.75 8.48 0.73
C LEU A 56 5.57 8.33 -0.56
N ILE A 57 5.22 9.04 -1.64
CA ILE A 57 5.86 8.85 -2.96
C ILE A 57 7.33 9.31 -2.91
N THR A 58 7.62 10.35 -2.15
CA THR A 58 8.98 10.81 -1.91
C THR A 58 9.83 9.75 -1.20
N CYS A 59 9.28 9.10 -0.17
CA CYS A 59 9.94 7.99 0.52
C CYS A 59 10.12 6.77 -0.40
N MET A 60 9.11 6.40 -1.18
CA MET A 60 9.20 5.31 -2.16
C MET A 60 10.32 5.58 -3.17
N THR A 61 10.44 6.82 -3.64
CA THR A 61 11.51 7.23 -4.58
C THR A 61 12.89 7.10 -3.94
N HIS A 62 13.01 7.50 -2.68
CA HIS A 62 14.26 7.37 -1.92
C HIS A 62 14.66 5.89 -1.75
N LEU A 63 13.73 5.02 -1.36
CA LEU A 63 13.95 3.58 -1.26
C LEU A 63 14.32 2.96 -2.60
N ALA A 64 13.65 3.34 -3.69
CA ALA A 64 13.94 2.83 -5.03
C ALA A 64 15.37 3.12 -5.49
N ALA A 65 15.89 4.31 -5.15
CA ALA A 65 17.24 4.72 -5.47
C ALA A 65 18.31 3.95 -4.67
N GLN A 66 18.01 3.56 -3.44
CA GLN A 66 18.97 2.93 -2.53
C GLN A 66 18.97 1.40 -2.57
N THR A 67 17.88 0.77 -2.98
CA THR A 67 17.70 -0.68 -3.00
C THR A 67 17.77 -1.26 -4.41
N ARG A 68 17.88 -2.58 -4.55
CA ARG A 68 18.04 -3.25 -5.85
C ARG A 68 17.07 -4.41 -6.07
N ARG A 69 16.58 -5.06 -5.02
CA ARG A 69 15.80 -6.31 -5.11
C ARG A 69 14.42 -6.19 -4.46
N VAL A 70 14.34 -5.58 -3.27
CA VAL A 70 13.07 -5.47 -2.54
C VAL A 70 12.02 -4.74 -3.36
N ARG A 71 10.80 -5.22 -3.29
CA ARG A 71 9.66 -4.49 -3.83
C ARG A 71 9.32 -3.31 -2.92
N ILE A 72 8.73 -2.28 -3.49
CA ILE A 72 8.39 -1.04 -2.77
C ILE A 72 6.90 -0.81 -2.92
N GLY A 73 6.19 -0.87 -1.79
CA GLY A 73 4.75 -0.85 -1.74
C GLY A 73 4.18 0.41 -1.09
N ALA A 74 3.05 0.87 -1.63
CA ALA A 74 2.18 1.84 -0.97
C ALA A 74 1.09 1.11 -0.19
N GLY A 75 1.02 1.27 1.11
CA GLY A 75 0.05 0.57 1.94
C GLY A 75 -0.87 1.46 2.77
N VAL A 76 -1.71 2.30 2.12
CA VAL A 76 -2.08 2.49 0.71
C VAL A 76 -1.94 3.95 0.31
N LEU A 77 -1.71 4.23 -0.98
CA LEU A 77 -1.81 5.57 -1.54
C LEU A 77 -3.27 6.02 -1.55
N VAL A 78 -3.58 7.15 -0.93
CA VAL A 78 -4.94 7.71 -0.90
C VAL A 78 -5.18 8.53 -2.17
N LEU A 79 -5.84 7.92 -3.16
CA LEU A 79 -6.01 8.53 -4.48
C LEU A 79 -6.72 9.88 -4.47
N PRO A 80 -7.77 10.10 -3.64
CA PRO A 80 -8.46 11.39 -3.61
C PRO A 80 -7.60 12.60 -3.20
N TYR A 81 -6.43 12.40 -2.59
CA TYR A 81 -5.56 13.52 -2.21
C TYR A 81 -4.81 14.14 -3.40
N ARG A 82 -4.73 13.42 -4.53
CA ARG A 82 -3.85 13.77 -5.66
C ARG A 82 -4.60 13.78 -6.99
N ASP A 83 -4.04 14.50 -7.95
CA ASP A 83 -4.49 14.41 -9.34
C ASP A 83 -4.10 13.05 -9.94
N PRO A 84 -5.01 12.32 -10.60
CA PRO A 84 -4.73 10.97 -11.10
C PRO A 84 -3.74 10.95 -12.28
N VAL A 85 -3.69 11.99 -13.12
CA VAL A 85 -2.72 12.06 -14.25
C VAL A 85 -1.32 12.26 -13.70
N ILE A 86 -1.16 13.19 -12.73
CA ILE A 86 0.12 13.40 -12.05
C ILE A 86 0.54 12.15 -11.30
N THR A 87 -0.38 11.52 -10.58
CA THR A 87 -0.13 10.26 -9.85
C THR A 87 0.35 9.15 -10.79
N ALA A 88 -0.35 8.93 -11.91
CA ALA A 88 0.05 7.94 -12.91
C ALA A 88 1.44 8.23 -13.46
N LYS A 89 1.75 9.51 -13.75
CA LYS A 89 3.06 9.92 -14.23
C LYS A 89 4.18 9.65 -13.21
N MET A 90 3.93 9.95 -11.94
CA MET A 90 4.89 9.70 -10.85
C MET A 90 5.14 8.21 -10.68
N ILE A 91 4.07 7.40 -10.65
CA ILE A 91 4.15 5.94 -10.48
C ILE A 91 4.86 5.27 -11.67
N ALA A 92 4.51 5.64 -12.91
CA ALA A 92 5.19 5.10 -14.10
C ALA A 92 6.69 5.44 -14.10
N THR A 93 7.04 6.68 -13.76
CA THR A 93 8.43 7.12 -13.66
C THR A 93 9.18 6.35 -12.58
N LEU A 94 8.58 6.21 -11.40
CA LEU A 94 9.15 5.49 -10.27
C LEU A 94 9.34 4.00 -10.60
N ASP A 95 8.38 3.40 -11.30
CA ASP A 95 8.47 2.00 -11.71
C ASP A 95 9.63 1.78 -12.70
N VAL A 96 9.77 2.65 -13.70
CA VAL A 96 10.92 2.63 -14.63
C VAL A 96 12.26 2.78 -13.88
N LEU A 97 12.37 3.77 -13.00
CA LEU A 97 13.60 4.04 -12.25
C LEU A 97 13.94 2.92 -11.25
N SER A 98 12.95 2.25 -10.70
CA SER A 98 13.15 1.11 -9.81
C SER A 98 13.43 -0.21 -10.53
N GLY A 99 13.26 -0.27 -11.87
CA GLY A 99 13.38 -1.51 -12.64
C GLY A 99 12.21 -2.47 -12.42
N GLY A 100 10.98 -1.94 -12.25
CA GLY A 100 9.75 -2.74 -12.15
C GLY A 100 9.48 -3.30 -10.74
N ARG A 101 9.89 -2.59 -9.69
CA ARG A 101 9.74 -3.05 -8.30
C ARG A 101 8.59 -2.39 -7.53
N ILE A 102 7.71 -1.65 -8.19
CA ILE A 102 6.63 -0.92 -7.51
C ILE A 102 5.38 -1.78 -7.38
N ASP A 103 4.80 -1.80 -6.17
CA ASP A 103 3.47 -2.31 -5.84
C ASP A 103 2.57 -1.12 -5.47
N LEU A 104 1.55 -0.85 -6.27
CA LEU A 104 0.67 0.29 -6.06
C LEU A 104 -0.55 -0.11 -5.23
N GLY A 105 -0.43 -0.03 -3.91
CA GLY A 105 -1.58 -0.13 -3.03
C GLY A 105 -2.40 1.16 -3.05
N VAL A 106 -3.71 1.04 -3.20
CA VAL A 106 -4.63 2.17 -3.35
C VAL A 106 -5.81 2.11 -2.38
N GLY A 107 -6.21 3.27 -1.91
CA GLY A 107 -7.33 3.42 -1.00
C GLY A 107 -8.12 4.72 -1.22
N ALA A 108 -9.33 4.78 -0.64
CA ALA A 108 -10.19 5.96 -0.72
C ALA A 108 -9.95 6.99 0.41
N GLY A 109 -9.12 6.64 1.39
CA GLY A 109 -8.91 7.47 2.57
C GLY A 109 -10.09 7.45 3.55
N TRP A 110 -9.82 7.88 4.80
CA TRP A 110 -10.81 7.89 5.87
C TRP A 110 -10.79 9.18 6.71
N ALA A 111 -9.67 9.89 6.69
CA ALA A 111 -9.44 11.05 7.56
C ALA A 111 -9.97 12.34 6.91
N ARG A 112 -11.20 12.75 7.23
CA ARG A 112 -11.86 13.95 6.67
C ARG A 112 -10.98 15.22 6.75
N ARG A 113 -10.19 15.36 7.81
CA ARG A 113 -9.30 16.52 7.99
C ARG A 113 -8.21 16.60 6.92
N GLU A 114 -7.70 15.47 6.47
CA GLU A 114 -6.71 15.43 5.38
C GLU A 114 -7.34 15.86 4.06
N PHE A 115 -8.57 15.42 3.77
CA PHE A 115 -9.32 15.91 2.60
C PHE A 115 -9.50 17.43 2.65
N MET A 116 -9.84 17.99 3.81
CA MET A 116 -9.97 19.45 3.97
C MET A 116 -8.62 20.15 3.76
N ALA A 117 -7.54 19.60 4.31
CA ALA A 117 -6.20 20.19 4.22
C ALA A 117 -5.68 20.26 2.77
N VAL A 118 -6.06 19.30 1.92
CA VAL A 118 -5.67 19.28 0.50
C VAL A 118 -6.73 19.90 -0.42
N GLY A 119 -7.75 20.59 0.12
CA GLY A 119 -8.81 21.24 -0.65
C GLY A 119 -9.79 20.28 -1.34
N ARG A 120 -9.96 19.06 -0.78
CA ARG A 120 -10.82 17.99 -1.31
C ARG A 120 -11.96 17.62 -0.36
N GLY A 121 -12.31 18.52 0.56
CA GLY A 121 -13.37 18.27 1.55
C GLY A 121 -14.75 18.00 0.95
N ASP A 122 -15.03 18.57 -0.20
CA ASP A 122 -16.26 18.45 -0.99
C ASP A 122 -16.50 17.01 -1.51
N ILE A 123 -15.44 16.29 -1.85
CA ILE A 123 -15.56 14.92 -2.37
C ILE A 123 -15.53 13.84 -1.29
N PHE A 124 -15.39 14.21 -0.01
CA PHE A 124 -15.19 13.23 1.07
C PHE A 124 -16.31 12.18 1.14
N GLU A 125 -17.58 12.57 1.02
CA GLU A 125 -18.70 11.64 1.08
C GLU A 125 -18.77 10.73 -0.16
N GLU A 126 -18.27 11.21 -1.29
CA GLU A 126 -18.22 10.48 -2.56
C GLU A 126 -16.84 9.88 -2.86
N ARG A 127 -15.91 9.91 -1.89
CA ARG A 127 -14.52 9.47 -2.06
C ARG A 127 -14.36 8.08 -2.67
N GLY A 128 -15.32 7.18 -2.40
CA GLY A 128 -15.31 5.84 -2.99
C GLY A 128 -15.54 5.84 -4.50
N ALA A 129 -16.53 6.62 -4.97
CA ALA A 129 -16.81 6.76 -6.40
C ALA A 129 -15.71 7.56 -7.11
N TYR A 130 -15.23 8.63 -6.48
CA TYR A 130 -14.08 9.40 -6.96
C TYR A 130 -12.83 8.52 -7.14
N THR A 131 -12.53 7.66 -6.16
CA THR A 131 -11.40 6.71 -6.24
C THR A 131 -11.53 5.75 -7.42
N ASN A 132 -12.74 5.28 -7.71
CA ASN A 132 -12.97 4.38 -8.85
C ASN A 132 -12.68 5.09 -10.17
N GLU A 133 -13.17 6.32 -10.34
CA GLU A 133 -12.91 7.10 -11.56
C GLU A 133 -11.43 7.51 -11.67
N ALA A 134 -10.79 7.86 -10.56
CA ALA A 134 -9.34 8.13 -10.52
C ALA A 134 -8.52 6.90 -10.92
N LEU A 135 -8.94 5.68 -10.51
CA LEU A 135 -8.30 4.44 -10.94
C LEU A 135 -8.46 4.19 -12.44
N ASP A 136 -9.65 4.44 -13.00
CA ASP A 136 -9.87 4.31 -14.44
C ASP A 136 -8.94 5.26 -15.23
N VAL A 137 -8.75 6.49 -14.76
CA VAL A 137 -7.79 7.46 -15.35
C VAL A 137 -6.35 6.99 -15.20
N ILE A 138 -5.95 6.56 -13.99
CA ILE A 138 -4.58 6.08 -13.72
C ILE A 138 -4.25 4.89 -14.63
N LEU A 139 -5.14 3.92 -14.73
CA LEU A 139 -4.94 2.74 -15.57
C LEU A 139 -4.84 3.10 -17.06
N ALA A 140 -5.66 4.05 -17.53
CA ALA A 140 -5.55 4.57 -18.89
C ALA A 140 -4.19 5.24 -19.14
N CYS A 141 -3.71 6.05 -18.20
CA CYS A 141 -2.40 6.70 -18.29
C CYS A 141 -1.23 5.70 -18.25
N LEU A 142 -1.27 4.71 -17.35
CA LEU A 142 -0.22 3.70 -17.23
C LEU A 142 -0.10 2.82 -18.48
N LYS A 143 -1.21 2.57 -19.17
CA LYS A 143 -1.22 1.86 -20.46
C LYS A 143 -0.39 2.60 -21.51
N GLY A 144 -0.30 3.92 -21.40
CA GLY A 144 0.47 4.76 -22.31
C GLY A 144 -0.21 5.01 -23.67
N GLY A 145 0.47 5.80 -24.51
CA GLY A 145 -0.04 6.21 -25.81
C GLY A 145 -1.06 7.35 -25.73
N ARG A 146 -1.86 7.48 -26.77
CA ARG A 146 -2.87 8.53 -26.84
C ARG A 146 -4.13 8.15 -26.08
N ILE A 147 -4.49 8.94 -25.08
CA ILE A 147 -5.65 8.69 -24.24
C ILE A 147 -6.68 9.81 -24.35
N SER A 148 -7.94 9.44 -24.16
CA SER A 148 -9.06 10.33 -23.87
C SER A 148 -9.90 9.67 -22.78
N PHE A 149 -10.45 10.46 -21.88
CA PHE A 149 -11.31 9.97 -20.81
C PHE A 149 -12.42 10.97 -20.55
N GLN A 150 -13.64 10.52 -20.37
CA GLN A 150 -14.78 11.36 -20.01
C GLN A 150 -15.53 10.73 -18.84
N GLY A 151 -15.51 11.41 -17.71
CA GLY A 151 -16.14 11.00 -16.47
C GLY A 151 -16.86 12.15 -15.78
N ARG A 152 -17.23 11.93 -14.53
CA ARG A 152 -17.88 12.96 -13.72
C ARG A 152 -16.90 13.99 -13.19
N TRP A 153 -15.71 13.55 -12.78
CA TRP A 153 -14.67 14.38 -12.16
C TRP A 153 -13.52 14.68 -13.11
N PHE A 154 -13.26 13.81 -14.09
CA PHE A 154 -12.13 13.94 -14.99
C PHE A 154 -12.57 13.92 -16.45
N ASN A 155 -12.12 14.93 -17.21
CA ASN A 155 -12.31 15.02 -18.65
C ASN A 155 -10.95 15.27 -19.30
N LEU A 156 -10.50 14.33 -20.10
CA LEU A 156 -9.18 14.31 -20.73
C LEU A 156 -9.35 14.17 -22.23
N GLU A 157 -8.82 15.14 -23.01
CA GLU A 157 -8.96 15.15 -24.46
C GLU A 157 -7.61 14.96 -25.18
N LYS A 158 -7.43 13.79 -25.78
CA LYS A 158 -6.39 13.48 -26.79
C LYS A 158 -4.98 13.94 -26.44
N PHE A 159 -4.41 13.48 -25.35
CA PHE A 159 -2.99 13.72 -25.05
C PHE A 159 -2.21 12.41 -24.96
N ASP A 160 -0.94 12.49 -25.27
CA ASP A 160 -0.05 11.34 -25.24
C ASP A 160 0.60 11.22 -23.87
N VAL A 161 0.61 10.01 -23.30
CA VAL A 161 1.19 9.70 -21.99
C VAL A 161 2.36 8.72 -22.14
N ALA A 162 3.51 9.09 -21.59
CA ALA A 162 4.72 8.28 -21.51
C ALA A 162 5.55 8.71 -20.29
N PRO A 163 6.45 7.85 -19.75
CA PRO A 163 6.68 6.47 -20.14
C PRO A 163 5.55 5.55 -19.68
N SER A 164 5.45 4.36 -20.26
CA SER A 164 4.75 3.24 -19.62
C SER A 164 5.61 2.64 -18.50
N PRO A 165 5.03 1.95 -17.51
CA PRO A 165 5.80 1.27 -16.47
C PRO A 165 6.77 0.21 -17.03
N ALA A 166 7.86 -0.06 -16.32
CA ALA A 166 8.78 -1.15 -16.65
C ALA A 166 8.11 -2.54 -16.58
N GLN A 167 7.07 -2.67 -15.76
CA GLN A 167 6.26 -3.89 -15.63
C GLN A 167 5.23 -4.09 -16.76
N GLY A 168 5.26 -3.26 -17.80
CA GLY A 168 4.40 -3.35 -18.98
C GLY A 168 3.34 -2.25 -19.02
N THR A 169 2.07 -2.62 -19.22
CA THR A 169 0.97 -1.63 -19.38
C THR A 169 0.37 -1.17 -18.06
N ARG A 170 0.82 -1.69 -16.92
CA ARG A 170 0.38 -1.31 -15.58
C ARG A 170 1.37 -1.80 -14.52
N VAL A 171 1.36 -1.17 -13.37
CA VAL A 171 1.94 -1.71 -12.14
C VAL A 171 0.90 -2.59 -11.42
N PRO A 172 1.29 -3.57 -10.61
CA PRO A 172 0.33 -4.34 -9.81
C PRO A 172 -0.48 -3.43 -8.88
N ILE A 173 -1.82 -3.56 -8.96
CA ILE A 173 -2.77 -2.79 -8.13
C ILE A 173 -3.17 -3.62 -6.92
N TRP A 174 -2.91 -3.07 -5.74
CA TRP A 174 -3.29 -3.65 -4.46
C TRP A 174 -4.43 -2.81 -3.87
N VAL A 175 -5.63 -3.37 -3.78
CA VAL A 175 -6.76 -2.62 -3.23
C VAL A 175 -6.84 -2.82 -1.74
N GLY A 176 -6.56 -1.74 -0.99
CA GLY A 176 -6.66 -1.71 0.45
C GLY A 176 -8.11 -1.61 0.93
N THR A 177 -8.44 -2.41 1.96
CA THR A 177 -9.73 -2.34 2.63
C THR A 177 -9.52 -2.32 4.14
N ARG A 178 -10.35 -1.59 4.88
CA ARG A 178 -10.37 -1.69 6.34
C ARG A 178 -11.56 -2.56 6.75
N GLY A 179 -11.24 -3.71 7.33
CA GLY A 179 -12.27 -4.69 7.69
C GLY A 179 -13.07 -5.17 6.47
N TYR A 180 -14.28 -5.62 6.75
CA TYR A 180 -15.20 -6.23 5.80
C TYR A 180 -16.30 -5.23 5.38
N ALA A 181 -16.02 -4.40 4.38
CA ALA A 181 -17.00 -3.46 3.83
C ALA A 181 -17.26 -3.73 2.34
N LYS A 182 -18.55 -3.84 1.95
CA LYS A 182 -18.95 -4.19 0.57
C LYS A 182 -18.46 -3.24 -0.52
N GLY A 183 -18.37 -1.95 -0.24
CA GLY A 183 -17.91 -0.95 -1.22
C GLY A 183 -16.45 -1.15 -1.62
N PRO A 184 -15.50 -1.17 -0.66
CA PRO A 184 -14.11 -1.52 -0.93
C PRO A 184 -13.92 -2.90 -1.55
N LEU A 185 -14.71 -3.92 -1.16
CA LEU A 185 -14.63 -5.26 -1.72
C LEU A 185 -15.01 -5.27 -3.22
N ARG A 186 -16.10 -4.57 -3.61
CA ARG A 186 -16.46 -4.37 -5.03
C ARG A 186 -15.37 -3.67 -5.82
N ARG A 187 -14.65 -2.71 -5.21
CA ARG A 187 -13.50 -2.07 -5.84
C ARG A 187 -12.38 -3.07 -6.06
N ALA A 188 -12.08 -3.91 -5.05
CA ALA A 188 -11.09 -4.97 -5.18
C ALA A 188 -11.48 -5.95 -6.30
N ALA A 189 -12.72 -6.39 -6.37
CA ALA A 189 -13.23 -7.26 -7.43
C ALA A 189 -12.99 -6.67 -8.83
N LYS A 190 -13.21 -5.36 -9.01
CA LYS A 190 -13.05 -4.68 -10.31
C LYS A 190 -11.60 -4.42 -10.69
N TYR A 191 -10.75 -3.97 -9.76
CA TYR A 191 -9.46 -3.37 -10.11
C TYR A 191 -8.23 -4.14 -9.60
N ALA A 192 -8.37 -4.95 -8.52
CA ALA A 192 -7.22 -5.49 -7.83
C ALA A 192 -6.51 -6.59 -8.60
N ASP A 193 -5.19 -6.54 -8.65
CA ASP A 193 -4.34 -7.69 -8.87
C ASP A 193 -4.11 -8.45 -7.55
N TYR A 194 -4.16 -7.71 -6.42
CA TYR A 194 -4.07 -8.23 -5.06
C TYR A 194 -5.07 -7.54 -4.15
N TRP A 195 -5.78 -8.29 -3.32
CA TRP A 195 -6.60 -7.76 -2.25
C TRP A 195 -5.77 -7.62 -0.98
N HIS A 196 -5.72 -6.41 -0.42
CA HIS A 196 -4.85 -6.05 0.70
C HIS A 196 -5.64 -5.44 1.88
N PRO A 197 -6.37 -6.27 2.65
CA PRO A 197 -7.07 -5.80 3.83
C PRO A 197 -6.11 -5.48 4.97
N ASP A 198 -6.63 -4.71 5.93
CA ASP A 198 -6.01 -4.40 7.20
C ASP A 198 -6.77 -5.10 8.33
N SER A 199 -6.05 -5.76 9.24
CA SER A 199 -6.55 -6.28 10.52
C SER A 199 -7.69 -7.31 10.44
N LEU A 200 -7.68 -8.20 9.46
CA LEU A 200 -8.58 -9.37 9.42
C LEU A 200 -7.90 -10.60 10.01
N THR A 201 -8.67 -11.47 10.66
CA THR A 201 -8.19 -12.80 11.11
C THR A 201 -7.98 -13.75 9.92
N PRO A 202 -7.24 -14.87 10.08
CA PRO A 202 -7.10 -15.87 9.02
C PRO A 202 -8.44 -16.40 8.51
N GLU A 203 -9.40 -16.62 9.42
CA GLU A 203 -10.75 -17.11 9.10
C GLU A 203 -11.55 -16.07 8.31
N GLU A 204 -11.48 -14.79 8.70
CA GLU A 204 -12.13 -13.69 7.98
C GLU A 204 -11.53 -13.48 6.59
N ILE A 205 -10.19 -13.61 6.44
CA ILE A 205 -9.53 -13.52 5.12
C ILE A 205 -10.00 -14.65 4.21
N ALA A 206 -10.10 -15.86 4.71
CA ALA A 206 -10.56 -17.00 3.92
C ALA A 206 -12.00 -16.76 3.44
N ALA A 207 -12.92 -16.44 4.36
CA ALA A 207 -14.33 -16.23 4.04
C ALA A 207 -14.56 -15.02 3.11
N ALA A 208 -13.96 -13.86 3.43
CA ALA A 208 -14.10 -12.66 2.60
C ALA A 208 -13.40 -12.81 1.24
N GLY A 209 -12.35 -13.62 1.18
CA GLY A 209 -11.68 -13.93 -0.07
C GLY A 209 -12.52 -14.76 -1.03
N GLU A 210 -13.34 -15.71 -0.51
CA GLU A 210 -14.30 -16.47 -1.31
C GLU A 210 -15.37 -15.55 -1.90
N GLU A 211 -15.99 -14.68 -1.08
CA GLU A 211 -16.96 -13.70 -1.57
C GLU A 211 -16.34 -12.76 -2.62
N LEU A 212 -15.08 -12.36 -2.43
CA LEU A 212 -14.36 -11.52 -3.39
C LEU A 212 -14.17 -12.24 -4.73
N ASP A 213 -13.76 -13.51 -4.71
CA ASP A 213 -13.56 -14.31 -5.92
C ASP A 213 -14.88 -14.50 -6.69
N GLU A 214 -15.99 -14.72 -5.98
CA GLU A 214 -17.34 -14.78 -6.58
C GLU A 214 -17.72 -13.44 -7.24
N MET A 215 -17.49 -12.31 -6.55
CA MET A 215 -17.76 -10.97 -7.10
C MET A 215 -16.91 -10.64 -8.33
N ALA A 216 -15.68 -11.14 -8.38
CA ALA A 216 -14.71 -10.83 -9.42
C ALA A 216 -14.78 -11.78 -10.63
N ASP A 217 -15.50 -12.90 -10.51
CA ASP A 217 -15.50 -14.03 -11.45
C ASP A 217 -14.06 -14.51 -11.78
N ARG A 218 -13.17 -14.39 -10.80
CA ARG A 218 -11.77 -14.84 -10.85
C ARG A 218 -11.17 -14.90 -9.46
N ARG A 219 -10.13 -15.71 -9.29
CA ARG A 219 -9.35 -15.71 -8.04
C ARG A 219 -8.50 -14.45 -7.93
N ILE A 220 -8.63 -13.74 -6.80
CA ILE A 220 -7.79 -12.59 -6.45
C ILE A 220 -6.85 -13.02 -5.31
N PRO A 221 -5.52 -12.94 -5.51
CA PRO A 221 -4.54 -13.26 -4.47
C PRO A 221 -4.80 -12.42 -3.20
N ARG A 222 -4.83 -13.10 -2.05
CA ARG A 222 -5.04 -12.50 -0.74
C ARG A 222 -3.72 -12.08 -0.16
N THR A 223 -3.69 -10.91 0.39
CA THR A 223 -2.57 -10.35 1.13
C THR A 223 -3.08 -9.70 2.41
N LEU A 224 -2.22 -9.21 3.28
CA LEU A 224 -2.64 -8.60 4.53
C LEU A 224 -1.63 -7.56 5.00
N ARG A 225 -2.12 -6.46 5.60
CA ARG A 225 -1.34 -5.69 6.56
C ARG A 225 -1.62 -6.24 7.95
N LEU A 226 -0.59 -6.75 8.60
CA LEU A 226 -0.64 -7.32 9.94
C LEU A 226 0.02 -6.37 10.95
N HIS A 227 -0.71 -6.02 12.01
CA HIS A 227 -0.14 -5.36 13.18
C HIS A 227 0.49 -6.40 14.10
N CYS A 228 1.82 -6.42 14.12
CA CYS A 228 2.61 -7.42 14.83
C CYS A 228 2.65 -7.08 16.33
N GLY A 229 2.55 -8.10 17.17
CA GLY A 229 2.73 -7.99 18.61
C GLY A 229 4.21 -8.07 19.02
N ASP A 230 4.46 -8.00 20.32
CA ASP A 230 5.81 -7.98 20.92
C ASP A 230 6.47 -9.38 20.98
N ASP A 231 5.72 -10.43 20.67
CA ASP A 231 6.22 -11.82 20.67
C ASP A 231 6.46 -12.29 19.22
N PRO A 232 7.72 -12.37 18.76
CA PRO A 232 8.05 -12.79 17.40
C PRO A 232 7.64 -14.23 17.07
N ALA A 233 7.73 -15.15 18.03
CA ALA A 233 7.36 -16.56 17.82
C ALA A 233 5.86 -16.72 17.62
N ARG A 234 5.06 -16.08 18.46
CA ARG A 234 3.60 -16.04 18.33
C ARG A 234 3.16 -15.37 17.02
N THR A 235 3.86 -14.30 16.61
CA THR A 235 3.59 -13.62 15.33
C THR A 235 3.95 -14.53 14.16
N ALA A 236 5.06 -15.27 14.22
CA ALA A 236 5.43 -16.25 13.19
C ALA A 236 4.41 -17.38 13.07
N ASP A 237 3.89 -17.92 14.17
CA ASP A 237 2.81 -18.91 14.16
C ASP A 237 1.54 -18.34 13.50
N LEU A 238 1.19 -17.10 13.81
CA LEU A 238 0.06 -16.41 13.18
C LEU A 238 0.27 -16.20 11.66
N LEU A 239 1.48 -15.85 11.23
CA LEU A 239 1.84 -15.78 9.81
C LEU A 239 1.67 -17.13 9.10
N GLY A 240 2.01 -18.24 9.79
CA GLY A 240 1.74 -19.60 9.31
C GLY A 240 0.26 -19.84 9.04
N ARG A 241 -0.62 -19.43 9.96
CA ARG A 241 -2.08 -19.53 9.80
C ARG A 241 -2.60 -18.67 8.63
N TYR A 242 -2.05 -17.47 8.41
CA TYR A 242 -2.41 -16.66 7.24
C TYR A 242 -1.99 -17.31 5.93
N ARG A 243 -0.82 -17.96 5.90
CA ARG A 243 -0.39 -18.74 4.74
C ARG A 243 -1.36 -19.90 4.46
N GLU A 244 -1.80 -20.63 5.49
CA GLU A 244 -2.81 -21.70 5.39
C GLU A 244 -4.17 -21.17 4.92
N ALA A 245 -4.55 -19.94 5.33
CA ALA A 245 -5.74 -19.25 4.86
C ALA A 245 -5.62 -18.70 3.42
N GLY A 246 -4.49 -18.98 2.74
CA GLY A 246 -4.26 -18.64 1.33
C GLY A 246 -3.65 -17.26 1.08
N CYS A 247 -3.11 -16.60 2.10
CA CYS A 247 -2.34 -15.37 1.89
C CYS A 247 -1.03 -15.68 1.16
N VAL A 248 -0.75 -14.91 0.11
CA VAL A 248 0.48 -15.00 -0.67
C VAL A 248 1.54 -14.01 -0.20
N GLN A 249 1.13 -13.00 0.58
CA GLN A 249 2.00 -11.96 1.14
C GLN A 249 1.38 -11.40 2.43
N VAL A 250 2.24 -11.03 3.39
CA VAL A 250 1.87 -10.25 4.58
C VAL A 250 2.86 -9.10 4.75
N ALA A 251 2.33 -7.88 4.90
CA ALA A 251 3.08 -6.69 5.26
C ALA A 251 3.02 -6.50 6.78
N CYS A 252 4.15 -6.73 7.46
CA CYS A 252 4.29 -6.69 8.90
C CYS A 252 4.52 -5.26 9.38
N ALA A 253 3.63 -4.75 10.21
CA ALA A 253 3.70 -3.43 10.83
C ALA A 253 3.92 -3.56 12.35
N PHE A 254 4.76 -2.70 12.92
CA PHE A 254 5.01 -2.65 14.36
C PHE A 254 4.47 -1.33 14.91
N ASP A 255 3.39 -1.41 15.67
CA ASP A 255 2.80 -0.24 16.30
C ASP A 255 3.51 0.09 17.63
N GLY A 256 3.49 1.38 17.98
CA GLY A 256 3.96 1.83 19.29
C GLY A 256 5.48 1.86 19.48
N VAL A 257 6.27 1.57 18.45
CA VAL A 257 7.73 1.69 18.51
C VAL A 257 8.16 3.15 18.74
N GLU A 258 9.00 3.36 19.74
CA GLU A 258 9.41 4.70 20.19
C GLU A 258 10.70 5.18 19.55
N SER A 259 11.49 4.25 19.00
CA SER A 259 12.79 4.53 18.40
C SER A 259 13.10 3.62 17.22
N TYR A 260 13.99 4.09 16.35
CA TYR A 260 14.51 3.28 15.25
C TYR A 260 15.15 1.97 15.75
N ARG A 261 15.90 2.01 16.85
CA ARG A 261 16.56 0.81 17.42
C ARG A 261 15.54 -0.25 17.87
N GLU A 262 14.41 0.18 18.42
CA GLU A 262 13.33 -0.73 18.83
C GLU A 262 12.68 -1.37 17.61
N PHE A 263 12.35 -0.56 16.61
CA PHE A 263 11.81 -1.04 15.34
C PHE A 263 12.74 -2.04 14.64
N ASP A 264 14.02 -1.71 14.54
CA ASP A 264 15.03 -2.53 13.89
C ASP A 264 15.15 -3.92 14.55
N ARG A 265 15.21 -3.95 15.89
CA ARG A 265 15.25 -5.22 16.65
C ARG A 265 13.97 -6.05 16.47
N ALA A 266 12.80 -5.40 16.46
CA ALA A 266 11.53 -6.10 16.25
C ALA A 266 11.45 -6.71 14.85
N ALA A 267 11.88 -5.96 13.82
CA ALA A 267 11.94 -6.40 12.45
C ALA A 267 12.89 -7.60 12.26
N GLU A 268 14.09 -7.55 12.84
CA GLU A 268 15.07 -8.63 12.80
C GLU A 268 14.51 -9.91 13.50
N ALA A 269 14.03 -9.75 14.73
CA ALA A 269 13.52 -10.88 15.51
C ALA A 269 12.32 -11.59 14.84
N LEU A 270 11.40 -10.82 14.24
CA LEU A 270 10.28 -11.41 13.53
C LEU A 270 10.74 -12.14 12.27
N LEU A 271 11.62 -11.54 11.47
CA LEU A 271 12.08 -12.16 10.24
C LEU A 271 12.82 -13.46 10.53
N ASP A 272 13.65 -13.51 11.57
CA ASP A 272 14.35 -14.74 11.97
C ASP A 272 13.38 -15.83 12.41
N ALA A 273 12.36 -15.49 13.21
CA ALA A 273 11.33 -16.44 13.62
C ALA A 273 10.49 -16.97 12.43
N ALA A 274 10.21 -16.11 11.44
CA ALA A 274 9.31 -16.41 10.33
C ALA A 274 10.03 -16.81 9.02
N ARG A 275 11.36 -16.86 8.99
CA ARG A 275 12.17 -17.13 7.76
C ARG A 275 11.75 -18.41 7.03
N HIS A 276 11.33 -19.44 7.75
CA HIS A 276 10.84 -20.70 7.18
C HIS A 276 9.52 -20.58 6.40
N LEU A 277 8.85 -19.44 6.48
CA LEU A 277 7.60 -19.14 5.75
C LEU A 277 7.85 -18.49 4.38
N GLN A 278 9.07 -17.95 4.14
CA GLN A 278 9.46 -17.38 2.83
C GLN A 278 9.66 -18.48 1.79
N GLY A 279 9.31 -18.23 0.54
CA GLY A 279 9.45 -19.18 -0.57
C GLY A 279 8.15 -19.48 -1.30
#